data_14a9db29c09e21c6e6b006e4690ec199
#
_entry.id   14a9db29c09e21c6e6b006e4690ec199
#
_cell.length_a   1.000
_cell.length_b   1.000
_cell.length_c   1.000
_cell.angle_alpha   90.00
_cell.angle_beta   90.00
_cell.angle_gamma   90.00
#
_symmetry.space_group_name_H-M   'P 1'
#
loop_
_entity.id
_entity.type
_entity.pdbx_description
1 polymer ?
#
loop_
_entity_poly.entity_id
_entity_poly.type
_entity_poly.pdbx_seq_one_letter_code
_entity_poly.pdbx_strand_id
1 'polypeptide(L)'
;SDVVNIEEMNSYTRSQSKSSRIDSKTFINEVSEDIAILKGRVDGLEVKQREFEAGGFSDTTTMDGKVIFDIGAVDYSLSSETKTEATNFGYSYTANLNSSFTGDDNLYIRIKTGNHGSWMKDKTYGGYLGSVGKNSGALTVDKIWYEFPVGENNTVWVGPKIENYYMHGTAPSIYKPVTK
;
A
#
# COMPACT_ATOMS: atom_id res chain seq x y z
N SER A 1 79.13 15.94 -24.32
CA SER A 1 78.18 16.69 -25.15
C SER A 1 77.01 15.77 -25.45
N ASP A 2 76.04 15.87 -24.55
CA ASP A 2 74.77 15.12 -24.69
C ASP A 2 73.90 15.76 -25.78
N VAL A 3 74.01 15.16 -26.98
CA VAL A 3 73.02 15.46 -28.02
C VAL A 3 71.73 14.78 -27.62
N VAL A 4 70.79 15.53 -27.06
CA VAL A 4 69.45 15.05 -26.78
C VAL A 4 68.81 14.65 -28.11
N ASN A 5 68.54 13.36 -28.29
CA ASN A 5 67.98 12.83 -29.52
C ASN A 5 66.52 13.31 -29.63
N ILE A 6 66.25 14.26 -30.51
CA ILE A 6 64.92 14.87 -30.73
C ILE A 6 63.91 13.81 -31.13
N GLU A 7 64.28 12.70 -31.73
CA GLU A 7 63.34 11.60 -32.05
C GLU A 7 62.94 10.83 -30.83
N GLU A 8 63.80 10.61 -29.84
CA GLU A 8 63.38 9.99 -28.55
C GLU A 8 62.43 10.89 -27.75
N MET A 9 62.72 12.20 -27.72
CA MET A 9 61.86 13.14 -27.06
C MET A 9 60.46 13.23 -27.75
N ASN A 10 60.42 13.18 -29.08
CA ASN A 10 59.15 13.15 -29.83
C ASN A 10 58.38 11.85 -29.64
N SER A 11 59.07 10.72 -29.53
CA SER A 11 58.41 9.42 -29.24
C SER A 11 57.86 9.37 -27.84
N TYR A 12 58.58 9.92 -26.85
CA TYR A 12 58.12 9.99 -25.46
C TYR A 12 56.90 10.91 -25.28
N THR A 13 56.93 12.08 -25.93
CA THR A 13 55.77 13.01 -25.91
C THR A 13 54.56 12.43 -26.63
N ARG A 14 54.73 11.67 -27.71
CA ARG A 14 53.64 10.94 -28.38
C ARG A 14 53.05 9.84 -27.51
N SER A 15 53.84 9.09 -26.78
CA SER A 15 53.41 8.01 -25.90
C SER A 15 52.63 8.56 -24.71
N GLN A 16 53.09 9.63 -24.07
CA GLN A 16 52.36 10.32 -22.99
C GLN A 16 51.05 10.91 -23.46
N SER A 17 51.02 11.56 -24.60
CA SER A 17 49.78 12.12 -25.19
C SER A 17 48.77 11.03 -25.54
N LYS A 18 49.22 9.86 -25.96
CA LYS A 18 48.38 8.71 -26.26
C LYS A 18 47.82 8.07 -24.99
N SER A 19 48.64 7.91 -23.95
CA SER A 19 48.23 7.41 -22.64
C SER A 19 47.19 8.34 -22.01
N SER A 20 47.42 9.64 -21.96
CA SER A 20 46.49 10.62 -21.44
C SER A 20 45.14 10.65 -22.18
N ARG A 21 45.12 10.40 -23.49
CA ARG A 21 43.89 10.29 -24.28
C ARG A 21 43.10 9.02 -23.98
N ILE A 22 43.81 7.90 -23.71
CA ILE A 22 43.17 6.64 -23.36
C ILE A 22 42.52 6.76 -21.97
N ASP A 23 43.23 7.32 -21.02
CA ASP A 23 42.73 7.54 -19.65
C ASP A 23 41.50 8.47 -19.63
N SER A 24 41.55 9.53 -20.45
CA SER A 24 40.37 10.43 -20.57
C SER A 24 39.17 9.75 -21.19
N LYS A 25 39.35 8.88 -22.19
CA LYS A 25 38.26 8.12 -22.80
C LYS A 25 37.66 7.11 -21.83
N THR A 26 38.47 6.41 -21.07
CA THR A 26 38.04 5.44 -20.05
C THR A 26 37.25 6.16 -18.97
N PHE A 27 37.79 7.27 -18.47
CA PHE A 27 37.10 8.10 -17.49
C PHE A 27 35.73 8.64 -17.98
N ILE A 28 35.65 9.13 -19.24
CA ILE A 28 34.39 9.60 -19.81
C ILE A 28 33.39 8.46 -19.93
N ASN A 29 33.82 7.26 -20.29
CA ASN A 29 32.91 6.11 -20.39
C ASN A 29 32.40 5.68 -19.01
N GLU A 30 33.26 5.58 -17.99
CA GLU A 30 32.87 5.26 -16.61
C GLU A 30 31.90 6.27 -16.05
N VAL A 31 32.16 7.57 -16.23
CA VAL A 31 31.23 8.64 -15.78
C VAL A 31 29.91 8.56 -16.54
N SER A 32 29.92 8.24 -17.84
CA SER A 32 28.70 8.08 -18.62
C SER A 32 27.85 6.90 -18.18
N GLU A 33 28.48 5.77 -17.82
CA GLU A 33 27.79 4.62 -17.23
C GLU A 33 27.19 4.96 -15.87
N ASP A 34 27.93 5.62 -15.00
CA ASP A 34 27.44 6.04 -13.68
C ASP A 34 26.27 7.01 -13.79
N ILE A 35 26.32 7.95 -14.72
CA ILE A 35 25.22 8.86 -15.00
C ILE A 35 23.98 8.11 -15.52
N ALA A 36 24.17 7.11 -16.39
CA ALA A 36 23.05 6.31 -16.89
C ALA A 36 22.40 5.47 -15.76
N ILE A 37 23.20 4.90 -14.88
CA ILE A 37 22.74 4.16 -13.70
C ILE A 37 22.00 5.09 -12.73
N LEU A 38 22.56 6.26 -12.44
CA LEU A 38 21.93 7.25 -11.57
C LEU A 38 20.60 7.74 -12.15
N LYS A 39 20.55 8.01 -13.44
CA LYS A 39 19.31 8.39 -14.12
C LYS A 39 18.23 7.30 -13.99
N GLY A 40 18.57 6.04 -14.25
CA GLY A 40 17.63 4.92 -14.07
C GLY A 40 17.13 4.79 -12.62
N ARG A 41 17.99 5.06 -11.63
CA ARG A 41 17.59 5.06 -10.22
C ARG A 41 16.68 6.23 -9.87
N VAL A 42 16.94 7.41 -10.40
CA VAL A 42 16.09 8.60 -10.22
C VAL A 42 14.72 8.38 -10.86
N ASP A 43 14.68 7.92 -12.12
CA ASP A 43 13.43 7.60 -12.81
C ASP A 43 12.60 6.56 -12.02
N GLY A 44 13.26 5.54 -11.46
CA GLY A 44 12.60 4.53 -10.60
C GLY A 44 12.08 5.10 -9.29
N LEU A 45 12.77 6.06 -8.69
CA LEU A 45 12.31 6.75 -7.47
C LEU A 45 11.14 7.69 -7.76
N GLU A 46 11.16 8.40 -8.88
CA GLU A 46 10.05 9.26 -9.30
C GLU A 46 8.76 8.46 -9.56
N VAL A 47 8.86 7.27 -10.16
CA VAL A 47 7.70 6.38 -10.34
C VAL A 47 7.15 5.95 -8.98
N LYS A 48 8.01 5.51 -8.06
CA LYS A 48 7.58 5.14 -6.70
C LYS A 48 6.96 6.31 -5.94
N GLN A 49 7.53 7.50 -6.08
CA GLN A 49 6.98 8.70 -5.44
C GLN A 49 5.59 9.03 -5.98
N ARG A 50 5.35 8.93 -7.29
CA ARG A 50 4.01 9.12 -7.88
C ARG A 50 3.01 8.06 -7.42
N GLU A 51 3.43 6.82 -7.26
CA GLU A 51 2.58 5.76 -6.68
C GLU A 51 2.24 6.08 -5.21
N PHE A 52 3.18 6.58 -4.43
CA PHE A 52 2.94 7.04 -3.06
C PHE A 52 2.00 8.26 -3.02
N GLU A 53 2.20 9.23 -3.89
CA GLU A 53 1.34 10.43 -3.98
C GLU A 53 -0.08 10.08 -4.43
N ALA A 54 -0.25 9.11 -5.34
CA ALA A 54 -1.56 8.69 -5.81
C ALA A 54 -2.37 7.87 -4.79
N GLY A 55 -1.70 7.18 -3.85
CA GLY A 55 -2.33 6.36 -2.81
C GLY A 55 -2.13 6.90 -1.38
N GLY A 56 -1.28 7.90 -1.20
CA GLY A 56 -0.91 8.44 0.10
C GLY A 56 -1.90 9.50 0.59
N PHE A 57 -2.53 9.27 1.72
CA PHE A 57 -3.29 10.29 2.42
C PHE A 57 -2.37 11.38 3.01
N SER A 58 -1.14 11.01 3.35
CA SER A 58 -0.05 11.88 3.80
C SER A 58 1.27 11.12 3.70
N ASP A 59 2.41 11.78 3.97
CA ASP A 59 3.74 11.14 3.99
C ASP A 59 3.85 9.97 4.99
N THR A 60 3.03 9.99 6.03
CA THR A 60 3.03 9.00 7.11
C THR A 60 1.79 8.12 7.14
N THR A 61 0.76 8.43 6.35
CA THR A 61 -0.52 7.73 6.39
C THR A 61 -0.94 7.30 5.00
N THR A 62 -1.18 6.01 4.83
CA THR A 62 -1.82 5.44 3.64
C THR A 62 -3.29 5.16 3.92
N MET A 63 -4.12 5.34 2.91
CA MET A 63 -5.54 5.02 2.98
C MET A 63 -5.90 4.06 1.84
N ASP A 64 -6.50 2.95 2.19
CA ASP A 64 -7.18 2.06 1.25
C ASP A 64 -8.65 1.93 1.62
N GLY A 65 -9.48 1.61 0.64
CA GLY A 65 -10.90 1.53 0.90
C GLY A 65 -11.66 0.68 -0.10
N LYS A 66 -12.87 0.30 0.32
CA LYS A 66 -13.81 -0.44 -0.52
C LYS A 66 -15.20 0.14 -0.37
N VAL A 67 -15.84 0.38 -1.52
CA VAL A 67 -17.27 0.73 -1.58
C VAL A 67 -17.99 -0.40 -2.28
N ILE A 68 -19.13 -0.79 -1.74
CA ILE A 68 -20.04 -1.78 -2.33
C ILE A 68 -21.39 -1.14 -2.43
N PHE A 69 -21.98 -1.20 -3.60
CA PHE A 69 -23.37 -0.87 -3.85
C PHE A 69 -24.11 -2.14 -4.19
N ASP A 70 -25.30 -2.28 -3.65
CA ASP A 70 -26.17 -3.41 -3.92
C ASP A 70 -27.62 -2.97 -4.12
N ILE A 71 -28.31 -3.70 -4.99
CA ILE A 71 -29.75 -3.58 -5.21
C ILE A 71 -30.32 -4.96 -5.02
N GLY A 72 -31.33 -5.08 -4.17
CA GLY A 72 -31.96 -6.36 -3.94
C GLY A 72 -33.35 -6.24 -3.34
N ALA A 73 -34.12 -7.29 -3.55
CA ALA A 73 -35.40 -7.50 -2.90
C ALA A 73 -35.43 -8.93 -2.37
N VAL A 74 -36.09 -9.14 -1.27
CA VAL A 74 -36.31 -10.45 -0.67
C VAL A 74 -37.81 -10.65 -0.51
N ASP A 75 -38.29 -11.74 -1.07
CA ASP A 75 -39.60 -12.26 -0.84
C ASP A 75 -39.52 -13.51 0.03
N TYR A 76 -40.02 -13.44 1.26
CA TYR A 76 -40.17 -14.61 2.09
C TYR A 76 -41.35 -14.48 3.03
N SER A 77 -42.12 -15.55 3.13
CA SER A 77 -43.25 -15.67 3.99
C SER A 77 -42.91 -16.53 5.20
N LEU A 78 -42.88 -15.91 6.37
CA LEU A 78 -42.77 -16.59 7.65
C LEU A 78 -44.08 -16.43 8.40
N SER A 79 -44.56 -17.48 9.01
CA SER A 79 -45.83 -17.55 9.71
C SER A 79 -45.99 -16.56 10.87
N SER A 80 -44.95 -15.85 11.27
CA SER A 80 -44.99 -14.91 12.42
C SER A 80 -44.43 -13.51 12.14
N GLU A 81 -43.81 -13.25 11.01
CA GLU A 81 -43.26 -11.93 10.70
C GLU A 81 -43.46 -11.57 9.22
N THR A 82 -44.16 -10.46 8.99
CA THR A 82 -44.26 -9.87 7.66
C THR A 82 -43.08 -8.93 7.48
N LYS A 83 -42.15 -9.31 6.64
CA LYS A 83 -41.08 -8.40 6.22
C LYS A 83 -41.47 -7.68 4.94
N THR A 84 -41.14 -6.40 4.88
CA THR A 84 -41.53 -5.54 3.76
C THR A 84 -40.79 -6.02 2.49
N GLU A 85 -41.55 -6.49 1.55
CA GLU A 85 -41.08 -6.89 0.19
C GLU A 85 -40.85 -5.62 -0.63
N ALA A 86 -39.70 -4.95 -0.40
CA ALA A 86 -39.37 -3.75 -1.14
C ALA A 86 -37.99 -3.92 -1.75
N THR A 87 -37.85 -3.44 -2.98
CA THR A 87 -36.51 -3.27 -3.57
C THR A 87 -35.74 -2.24 -2.78
N ASN A 88 -34.61 -2.66 -2.25
CA ASN A 88 -33.71 -1.81 -1.48
C ASN A 88 -32.43 -1.56 -2.26
N PHE A 89 -31.96 -0.31 -2.21
CA PHE A 89 -30.63 0.08 -2.63
C PHE A 89 -29.77 0.30 -1.39
N GLY A 90 -28.68 -0.47 -1.31
CA GLY A 90 -27.76 -0.42 -0.20
C GLY A 90 -26.37 0.03 -0.62
N TYR A 91 -25.62 0.55 0.34
CA TYR A 91 -24.20 0.76 0.20
C TYR A 91 -23.44 0.37 1.48
N SER A 92 -22.21 -0.04 1.30
CA SER A 92 -21.24 -0.23 2.38
C SER A 92 -19.92 0.40 1.98
N TYR A 93 -19.38 1.22 2.86
CA TYR A 93 -18.05 1.82 2.70
C TYR A 93 -17.16 1.39 3.86
N THR A 94 -15.96 0.98 3.53
CA THR A 94 -14.90 0.66 4.50
C THR A 94 -13.64 1.36 4.06
N ALA A 95 -13.03 2.16 4.93
CA ALA A 95 -11.71 2.75 4.74
C ALA A 95 -10.77 2.27 5.84
N ASN A 96 -9.58 1.89 5.46
CA ASN A 96 -8.48 1.54 6.35
C ASN A 96 -7.42 2.64 6.24
N LEU A 97 -7.03 3.18 7.38
CA LEU A 97 -5.90 4.10 7.49
C LEU A 97 -4.78 3.37 8.23
N ASN A 98 -3.60 3.44 7.66
CA ASN A 98 -2.37 2.91 8.24
C ASN A 98 -1.37 4.06 8.35
N SER A 99 -0.96 4.38 9.56
CA SER A 99 -0.04 5.48 9.84
C SER A 99 1.18 4.96 10.58
N SER A 100 2.36 5.22 10.05
CA SER A 100 3.63 4.90 10.71
C SER A 100 4.30 6.19 11.19
N PHE A 101 4.84 6.17 12.40
CA PHE A 101 5.56 7.29 13.02
C PHE A 101 7.07 7.06 13.05
N THR A 102 7.48 5.80 13.12
CA THR A 102 8.90 5.43 13.23
C THR A 102 9.42 4.66 12.02
N GLY A 103 8.54 4.19 11.15
CA GLY A 103 8.83 3.33 10.01
C GLY A 103 8.57 1.84 10.26
N ASP A 104 8.67 1.40 11.52
CA ASP A 104 8.48 -0.01 11.92
C ASP A 104 7.19 -0.24 12.72
N ASP A 105 6.43 0.81 12.96
CA ASP A 105 5.16 0.81 13.69
C ASP A 105 3.97 1.05 12.76
N ASN A 106 2.76 0.79 13.26
CA ASN A 106 1.55 1.08 12.53
C ASN A 106 0.38 1.43 13.47
N LEU A 107 -0.20 2.59 13.27
CA LEU A 107 -1.50 2.94 13.81
C LEU A 107 -2.56 2.57 12.77
N TYR A 108 -3.32 1.52 13.05
CA TYR A 108 -4.42 1.08 12.20
C TYR A 108 -5.76 1.63 12.66
N ILE A 109 -6.49 2.24 11.75
CA ILE A 109 -7.86 2.74 11.99
C ILE A 109 -8.75 2.27 10.84
N ARG A 110 -9.86 1.60 11.15
CA ARG A 110 -10.89 1.26 10.18
C ARG A 110 -12.14 2.06 10.43
N ILE A 111 -12.56 2.76 9.39
CA ILE A 111 -13.80 3.54 9.38
C ILE A 111 -14.81 2.82 8.50
N LYS A 112 -16.05 2.72 8.99
CA LYS A 112 -17.14 2.10 8.26
C LYS A 112 -18.40 2.94 8.29
N THR A 113 -19.17 2.85 7.20
CA THR A 113 -20.54 3.33 7.11
C THR A 113 -21.34 2.46 6.15
N GLY A 114 -22.66 2.53 6.25
CA GLY A 114 -23.54 1.82 5.34
C GLY A 114 -25.01 1.90 5.78
N ASN A 115 -25.91 1.66 4.84
CA ASN A 115 -27.35 1.78 5.04
C ASN A 115 -28.14 0.53 4.66
N HIS A 116 -27.50 -0.64 4.63
CA HIS A 116 -28.19 -1.87 4.22
C HIS A 116 -29.48 -2.12 5.00
N GLY A 117 -30.49 -2.56 4.29
CA GLY A 117 -31.79 -2.92 4.83
C GLY A 117 -31.75 -4.04 5.87
N SER A 118 -32.83 -4.20 6.62
CA SER A 118 -32.87 -5.18 7.71
C SER A 118 -32.68 -6.62 7.23
N TRP A 119 -33.23 -6.98 6.07
CA TRP A 119 -33.15 -8.32 5.50
C TRP A 119 -31.72 -8.74 5.16
N MET A 120 -30.84 -7.81 4.76
CA MET A 120 -29.43 -8.08 4.50
C MET A 120 -28.62 -8.30 5.78
N LYS A 121 -29.12 -7.85 6.92
CA LYS A 121 -28.49 -8.00 8.23
C LYS A 121 -28.86 -9.30 8.92
N ASP A 122 -30.01 -9.89 8.58
CA ASP A 122 -30.52 -11.07 9.21
C ASP A 122 -29.78 -12.32 8.74
N LYS A 123 -29.30 -13.09 9.70
CA LYS A 123 -28.63 -14.38 9.43
C LYS A 123 -29.60 -15.49 9.07
N THR A 124 -30.87 -15.18 9.08
CA THR A 124 -31.93 -16.14 8.83
C THR A 124 -32.15 -16.32 7.33
N TYR A 125 -32.34 -17.53 6.90
CA TYR A 125 -32.83 -17.89 5.56
C TYR A 125 -31.96 -17.51 4.35
N GLY A 126 -30.65 -17.42 4.53
CA GLY A 126 -29.72 -17.18 3.41
C GLY A 126 -29.68 -15.75 2.88
N GLY A 127 -30.40 -14.81 3.47
CA GLY A 127 -30.37 -13.38 3.09
C GLY A 127 -29.16 -12.61 3.60
N TYR A 128 -28.35 -13.21 4.45
CA TYR A 128 -27.22 -12.55 5.07
C TYR A 128 -26.03 -12.37 4.13
N LEU A 129 -25.71 -11.13 3.79
CA LEU A 129 -24.62 -10.79 2.87
C LEU A 129 -23.27 -10.50 3.57
N GLY A 130 -23.09 -10.94 4.81
CA GLY A 130 -21.86 -10.75 5.55
C GLY A 130 -21.79 -9.46 6.35
N SER A 131 -20.67 -8.75 6.36
CA SER A 131 -20.53 -7.53 7.13
C SER A 131 -21.11 -6.32 6.41
N VAL A 132 -22.42 -6.26 6.37
CA VAL A 132 -23.14 -5.09 5.88
C VAL A 132 -23.03 -3.92 6.85
N GLY A 133 -23.04 -2.71 6.32
CA GLY A 133 -23.04 -1.50 7.13
C GLY A 133 -24.32 -1.41 7.98
N LYS A 134 -24.15 -1.47 9.30
CA LYS A 134 -25.28 -1.50 10.27
C LYS A 134 -25.57 -0.16 10.90
N ASN A 135 -24.93 0.91 10.44
CA ASN A 135 -24.83 2.17 11.16
C ASN A 135 -25.88 3.19 10.71
N SER A 136 -26.86 2.80 9.89
CA SER A 136 -27.89 3.71 9.36
C SER A 136 -27.29 4.97 8.69
N GLY A 137 -26.18 4.80 7.97
CA GLY A 137 -25.46 5.88 7.31
C GLY A 137 -24.48 6.65 8.19
N ALA A 138 -24.41 6.36 9.50
CA ALA A 138 -23.44 7.02 10.38
C ALA A 138 -22.02 6.52 10.11
N LEU A 139 -21.05 7.43 10.15
CA LEU A 139 -19.63 7.09 10.07
C LEU A 139 -19.14 6.63 11.44
N THR A 140 -18.57 5.44 11.53
CA THR A 140 -18.12 4.87 12.80
C THR A 140 -16.71 4.29 12.69
N VAL A 141 -15.95 4.39 13.78
CA VAL A 141 -14.68 3.70 13.94
C VAL A 141 -14.96 2.24 14.30
N ASP A 142 -14.70 1.34 13.35
CA ASP A 142 -14.92 -0.10 13.50
C ASP A 142 -13.77 -0.77 14.24
N LYS A 143 -12.55 -0.38 13.92
CA LYS A 143 -11.31 -0.88 14.52
C LYS A 143 -10.33 0.25 14.77
N ILE A 144 -9.55 0.12 15.83
CA ILE A 144 -8.42 0.99 16.12
C ILE A 144 -7.43 0.28 17.04
N TRP A 145 -6.17 0.22 16.61
CA TRP A 145 -5.06 -0.24 17.43
C TRP A 145 -3.74 0.34 16.93
N TYR A 146 -2.76 0.29 17.80
CA TYR A 146 -1.38 0.62 17.49
C TYR A 146 -0.52 -0.63 17.66
N GLU A 147 0.33 -0.92 16.70
CA GLU A 147 1.26 -2.03 16.71
C GLU A 147 2.69 -1.53 16.53
N PHE A 148 3.61 -2.11 17.30
CA PHE A 148 5.02 -1.74 17.26
C PHE A 148 5.89 -2.92 17.67
N PRO A 149 7.13 -3.01 17.13
CA PRO A 149 8.07 -4.05 17.49
C PRO A 149 8.67 -3.80 18.89
N VAL A 150 8.94 -4.88 19.60
CA VAL A 150 9.67 -4.89 20.87
C VAL A 150 10.74 -5.98 20.82
N GLY A 151 12.01 -5.56 20.70
CA GLY A 151 13.11 -6.48 20.42
C GLY A 151 13.04 -7.02 18.99
N GLU A 152 13.71 -8.14 18.74
CA GLU A 152 13.87 -8.70 17.39
C GLU A 152 12.69 -9.57 16.93
N ASN A 153 11.94 -10.16 17.85
CA ASN A 153 10.96 -11.21 17.52
C ASN A 153 9.56 -10.99 18.11
N ASN A 154 9.31 -9.83 18.71
CA ASN A 154 8.03 -9.56 19.34
C ASN A 154 7.36 -8.34 18.72
N THR A 155 6.05 -8.44 18.52
CA THR A 155 5.20 -7.30 18.14
C THR A 155 4.12 -7.13 19.19
N VAL A 156 3.91 -5.91 19.63
CA VAL A 156 2.89 -5.53 20.62
C VAL A 156 1.76 -4.79 19.93
N TRP A 157 0.52 -5.15 20.25
CA TRP A 157 -0.70 -4.50 19.82
C TRP A 157 -1.44 -3.90 21.00
N VAL A 158 -1.78 -2.63 20.90
CA VAL A 158 -2.52 -1.90 21.94
C VAL A 158 -3.66 -1.14 21.31
N GLY A 159 -4.87 -1.32 21.80
CA GLY A 159 -6.02 -0.57 21.29
C GLY A 159 -7.35 -1.05 21.86
N PRO A 160 -8.38 -0.20 21.79
CA PRO A 160 -9.70 -0.51 22.35
C PRO A 160 -10.54 -1.43 21.45
N LYS A 161 -10.20 -1.58 20.17
CA LYS A 161 -10.96 -2.38 19.19
C LYS A 161 -10.02 -3.17 18.28
N ILE A 162 -9.39 -4.20 18.82
CA ILE A 162 -8.47 -5.08 18.12
C ILE A 162 -9.23 -6.30 17.59
N GLU A 163 -8.88 -6.78 16.40
CA GLU A 163 -9.31 -8.09 15.89
C GLU A 163 -8.20 -9.12 16.08
N ASN A 164 -8.46 -10.17 16.84
CA ASN A 164 -7.48 -11.18 17.22
C ASN A 164 -6.81 -11.91 16.06
N TYR A 165 -7.49 -12.11 14.94
CA TYR A 165 -6.93 -12.81 13.79
C TYR A 165 -5.82 -12.03 13.06
N TYR A 166 -5.73 -10.72 13.25
CA TYR A 166 -4.60 -9.93 12.74
C TYR A 166 -3.29 -10.26 13.47
N MET A 167 -3.37 -10.58 14.77
CA MET A 167 -2.21 -10.94 15.59
C MET A 167 -1.61 -12.30 15.23
N HIS A 168 -2.42 -13.18 14.66
CA HIS A 168 -1.97 -14.55 14.38
C HIS A 168 -1.31 -14.70 13.00
N GLY A 169 -1.28 -13.65 12.18
CA GLY A 169 -0.72 -13.68 10.83
C GLY A 169 -1.44 -14.64 9.87
N THR A 170 -2.52 -15.27 10.32
CA THR A 170 -3.31 -16.23 9.55
C THR A 170 -4.76 -15.80 9.44
N ALA A 171 -5.29 -15.75 8.24
CA ALA A 171 -6.72 -15.55 8.05
C ALA A 171 -7.49 -16.83 8.46
N PRO A 172 -8.58 -16.71 9.24
CA PRO A 172 -9.38 -17.87 9.66
C PRO A 172 -10.10 -18.56 8.49
N SER A 173 -10.12 -17.97 7.31
CA SER A 173 -10.67 -18.55 6.09
C SER A 173 -9.93 -18.03 4.86
N ILE A 174 -9.73 -18.93 3.88
CA ILE A 174 -9.22 -18.58 2.55
C ILE A 174 -10.25 -17.78 1.73
N TYR A 175 -11.51 -17.86 2.09
CA TYR A 175 -12.59 -17.15 1.44
C TYR A 175 -12.82 -15.81 2.14
N LYS A 176 -12.54 -14.73 1.42
CA LYS A 176 -12.90 -13.39 1.89
C LYS A 176 -14.36 -13.11 1.54
N PRO A 177 -15.19 -12.66 2.48
CA PRO A 177 -16.54 -12.23 2.16
C PRO A 177 -16.52 -11.09 1.13
N VAL A 178 -17.48 -11.08 0.23
CA VAL A 178 -17.59 -10.03 -0.81
C VAL A 178 -17.73 -8.65 -0.17
N THR A 179 -18.40 -8.60 0.98
CA THR A 179 -18.74 -7.37 1.70
C THR A 179 -17.79 -7.04 2.87
N LYS A 180 -16.67 -7.75 2.99
CA LYS A 180 -15.70 -7.56 4.07
C LYS A 180 -14.40 -7.01 3.54
#